data_fb454289873b5fd6f412fdc18c5cef16
#
_entry.id   fb454289873b5fd6f412fdc18c5cef16
#
_cell.length_a   1.000
_cell.length_b   1.000
_cell.length_c   1.000
_cell.angle_alpha   90.00
_cell.angle_beta   90.00
_cell.angle_gamma   90.00
#
_symmetry.space_group_name_H-M   'P 1'
#
loop_
_entity.id
_entity.type
_entity.pdbx_description
1 polymer ?
#
loop_
_entity_poly.entity_id
_entity_poly.type
_entity_poly.pdbx_seq_one_letter_code
_entity_poly.pdbx_strand_id
1 'polypeptide(L)'
;MWNMFKKYRLGFFIILALCLGAGTSFAQPPEGAKKEEPKEDQGDPTFLYRFSQLLIPKPDVAFKKPNIREPGPDSANFPNSPYTLPKGMAYFEITPSVAGKGSSNPRTYSTPTLIRYGLTDDVELRLFTNSLTVEYSPNNAGFSPVVFDLKLHFWDENEALFLPAVGMEILLQSTFGSSFLNTGVQPSMNLLFSKDLIWDTVLEASVGLQSGDIGFSSGDSYEMTVQGDLTTKVTERISLFVQTAYNGSVDPRFANNILVGGGGLLNLTETITIYGSYNASVVKDLPPYFTNMGIAFAF
;
A
#
# COMPACT_ATOMS: atom_id res chain seq x y z
N MET A 1 -22.98 7.95 -26.16
CA MET A 1 -22.45 8.10 -24.78
C MET A 1 -23.23 7.34 -23.71
N TRP A 2 -24.52 7.03 -23.82
CA TRP A 2 -25.30 6.30 -22.79
C TRP A 2 -25.13 4.77 -22.76
N ASN A 3 -24.71 4.14 -23.85
CA ASN A 3 -24.62 2.66 -23.93
C ASN A 3 -23.30 2.06 -23.41
N MET A 4 -22.29 2.85 -23.14
CA MET A 4 -21.02 2.37 -22.57
C MET A 4 -21.12 2.15 -21.05
N PHE A 5 -21.93 2.93 -20.34
CA PHE A 5 -22.11 2.79 -18.88
C PHE A 5 -22.78 1.47 -18.44
N LYS A 6 -23.51 0.78 -19.33
CA LYS A 6 -24.18 -0.49 -19.00
C LYS A 6 -23.23 -1.69 -18.92
N LYS A 7 -22.10 -1.65 -19.63
CA LYS A 7 -21.21 -2.82 -19.76
C LYS A 7 -20.26 -3.00 -18.56
N TYR A 8 -19.91 -1.90 -17.89
CA TYR A 8 -18.95 -1.92 -16.77
C TYR A 8 -19.59 -1.93 -15.37
N ARG A 9 -20.86 -1.52 -15.26
CA ARG A 9 -21.63 -1.69 -14.01
C ARG A 9 -21.77 -3.14 -13.58
N LEU A 10 -21.79 -4.07 -14.53
CA LEU A 10 -21.98 -5.50 -14.21
C LEU A 10 -20.74 -6.11 -13.57
N GLY A 11 -19.52 -5.73 -13.98
CA GLY A 11 -18.26 -6.26 -13.42
C GLY A 11 -18.02 -5.81 -11.98
N PHE A 12 -18.27 -4.55 -11.67
CA PHE A 12 -18.06 -4.00 -10.32
C PHE A 12 -19.10 -4.52 -9.32
N PHE A 13 -20.36 -4.69 -9.75
CA PHE A 13 -21.41 -5.29 -8.91
C PHE A 13 -21.21 -6.79 -8.69
N ILE A 14 -20.60 -7.53 -9.61
CA ILE A 14 -20.30 -8.95 -9.43
C ILE A 14 -19.22 -9.15 -8.35
N ILE A 15 -18.20 -8.30 -8.31
CA ILE A 15 -17.15 -8.36 -7.26
C ILE A 15 -17.75 -7.96 -5.90
N LEU A 16 -18.57 -6.94 -5.83
CA LEU A 16 -19.23 -6.50 -4.59
C LEU A 16 -20.32 -7.49 -4.14
N ALA A 17 -21.05 -8.11 -5.08
CA ALA A 17 -22.08 -9.11 -4.78
C ALA A 17 -21.49 -10.47 -4.34
N LEU A 18 -20.31 -10.83 -4.82
CA LEU A 18 -19.58 -12.01 -4.33
C LEU A 18 -19.06 -11.80 -2.89
N CYS A 19 -18.83 -10.55 -2.49
CA CYS A 19 -18.49 -10.22 -1.11
C CYS A 19 -19.69 -10.14 -0.16
N LEU A 20 -20.93 -9.95 -0.67
CA LEU A 20 -22.13 -9.73 0.15
C LEU A 20 -23.15 -10.90 0.09
N GLY A 21 -22.94 -11.90 -0.78
CA GLY A 21 -23.91 -12.94 -1.12
C GLY A 21 -23.88 -14.23 -0.28
N ALA A 22 -23.06 -14.33 0.77
CA ALA A 22 -23.08 -15.48 1.67
C ALA A 22 -24.06 -15.27 2.82
N GLY A 23 -25.35 -15.13 2.48
CA GLY A 23 -26.43 -15.16 3.44
C GLY A 23 -26.59 -16.57 4.00
N THR A 24 -26.12 -16.81 5.22
CA THR A 24 -26.32 -18.07 5.94
C THR A 24 -27.76 -18.20 6.41
N SER A 25 -28.48 -19.15 5.85
CA SER A 25 -29.73 -19.65 6.39
C SER A 25 -29.43 -20.34 7.73
N PHE A 26 -29.85 -19.74 8.84
CA PHE A 26 -29.80 -20.39 10.14
C PHE A 26 -30.95 -21.44 10.22
N ALA A 27 -30.60 -22.68 10.05
CA ALA A 27 -31.47 -23.77 10.50
C ALA A 27 -31.20 -23.99 11.99
N GLN A 28 -32.24 -23.94 12.84
CA GLN A 28 -32.14 -24.29 14.25
C GLN A 28 -31.80 -25.79 14.38
N PRO A 29 -30.82 -26.17 15.23
CA PRO A 29 -30.55 -27.59 15.49
C PRO A 29 -31.65 -28.19 16.35
N PRO A 30 -31.96 -29.47 16.13
CA PRO A 30 -32.94 -30.20 16.95
C PRO A 30 -32.40 -30.40 18.38
N GLU A 31 -33.26 -30.15 19.37
CA GLU A 31 -33.00 -30.43 20.79
C GLU A 31 -32.75 -31.95 20.98
N GLY A 32 -31.57 -32.31 21.50
CA GLY A 32 -31.34 -33.66 22.01
C GLY A 32 -30.01 -34.35 21.63
N ALA A 33 -29.09 -33.72 20.91
CA ALA A 33 -27.82 -34.35 20.58
C ALA A 33 -26.76 -34.11 21.71
N LYS A 34 -26.22 -35.21 22.27
CA LYS A 34 -25.06 -35.19 23.15
C LYS A 34 -23.90 -34.49 22.45
N LYS A 35 -23.31 -33.49 23.11
CA LYS A 35 -22.07 -32.86 22.65
C LYS A 35 -20.95 -33.88 22.65
N GLU A 36 -20.57 -34.40 21.48
CA GLU A 36 -19.22 -34.91 21.26
C GLU A 36 -18.32 -33.68 21.02
N GLU A 37 -17.24 -33.60 21.79
CA GLU A 37 -16.20 -32.58 21.56
C GLU A 37 -15.61 -32.80 20.16
N PRO A 38 -15.55 -31.79 19.29
CA PRO A 38 -14.94 -31.92 17.98
C PRO A 38 -13.46 -32.18 18.17
N LYS A 39 -12.94 -33.31 17.67
CA LYS A 39 -11.51 -33.50 17.44
C LYS A 39 -11.05 -32.37 16.52
N GLU A 40 -10.13 -31.53 16.99
CA GLU A 40 -9.40 -30.58 16.17
C GLU A 40 -8.72 -31.33 15.02
N ASP A 41 -9.31 -31.24 13.85
CA ASP A 41 -8.65 -31.61 12.60
C ASP A 41 -7.68 -30.44 12.27
N GLN A 42 -6.40 -30.62 12.57
CA GLN A 42 -5.33 -29.68 12.25
C GLN A 42 -4.98 -29.72 10.77
N GLY A 43 -5.97 -29.63 9.89
CA GLY A 43 -5.80 -29.36 8.48
C GLY A 43 -5.51 -27.86 8.28
N ASP A 44 -4.44 -27.57 7.57
CA ASP A 44 -4.02 -26.19 7.22
C ASP A 44 -5.21 -25.42 6.63
N PRO A 45 -5.68 -24.33 7.26
CA PRO A 45 -6.92 -23.67 6.86
C PRO A 45 -6.76 -23.09 5.45
N THR A 46 -7.65 -23.48 4.54
CA THR A 46 -7.70 -22.96 3.18
C THR A 46 -7.84 -21.43 3.20
N PHE A 47 -7.33 -20.76 2.17
CA PHE A 47 -7.44 -19.30 1.98
C PHE A 47 -8.86 -18.77 2.26
N LEU A 48 -9.90 -19.46 1.79
CA LEU A 48 -11.29 -19.08 2.02
C LEU A 48 -11.71 -19.15 3.50
N TYR A 49 -11.17 -20.09 4.27
CA TYR A 49 -11.43 -20.17 5.72
C TYR A 49 -10.76 -19.00 6.45
N ARG A 50 -9.51 -18.68 6.13
CA ARG A 50 -8.83 -17.50 6.68
C ARG A 50 -9.58 -16.22 6.29
N PHE A 51 -10.00 -16.08 5.04
CA PHE A 51 -10.77 -14.91 4.59
C PHE A 51 -12.13 -14.78 5.30
N SER A 52 -12.84 -15.90 5.56
CA SER A 52 -14.09 -15.86 6.34
C SER A 52 -13.86 -15.47 7.81
N GLN A 53 -12.71 -15.82 8.39
CA GLN A 53 -12.33 -15.40 9.75
C GLN A 53 -11.99 -13.90 9.85
N LEU A 54 -11.60 -13.25 8.73
CA LEU A 54 -11.37 -11.79 8.66
C LEU A 54 -12.65 -10.98 8.89
N LEU A 55 -13.80 -11.53 8.54
CA LEU A 55 -15.09 -10.87 8.65
C LEU A 55 -15.77 -11.08 10.02
N ILE A 56 -15.26 -11.98 10.84
CA ILE A 56 -15.82 -12.28 12.17
C ILE A 56 -14.92 -11.67 13.23
N PRO A 57 -15.36 -10.61 13.96
CA PRO A 57 -14.58 -10.04 15.05
C PRO A 57 -14.31 -11.11 16.10
N LYS A 58 -13.04 -11.46 16.33
CA LYS A 58 -12.68 -12.32 17.48
C LYS A 58 -12.96 -11.52 18.75
N PRO A 59 -13.78 -12.04 19.69
CA PRO A 59 -13.93 -11.40 21.00
C PRO A 59 -12.58 -11.52 21.73
N ASP A 60 -12.18 -10.43 22.40
CA ASP A 60 -11.07 -10.34 23.37
C ASP A 60 -9.63 -10.51 22.84
N VAL A 61 -9.23 -9.69 21.85
CA VAL A 61 -7.81 -9.43 21.65
C VAL A 61 -7.44 -8.19 22.49
N ALA A 62 -6.58 -8.35 23.48
CA ALA A 62 -5.99 -7.22 24.19
C ALA A 62 -5.27 -6.34 23.15
N PHE A 63 -5.59 -5.04 23.11
CA PHE A 63 -4.92 -4.10 22.21
C PHE A 63 -3.42 -4.14 22.47
N LYS A 64 -2.64 -4.41 21.43
CA LYS A 64 -1.19 -4.31 21.49
C LYS A 64 -0.82 -2.85 21.78
N LYS A 65 0.25 -2.63 22.54
CA LYS A 65 0.79 -1.27 22.69
C LYS A 65 1.28 -0.76 21.33
N PRO A 66 1.05 0.53 21.00
CA PRO A 66 1.57 1.10 19.78
C PRO A 66 3.09 0.93 19.68
N ASN A 67 3.55 0.35 18.57
CA ASN A 67 4.96 0.15 18.26
C ASN A 67 5.21 0.48 16.79
N ILE A 68 5.86 1.62 16.53
CA ILE A 68 6.14 2.11 15.18
C ILE A 68 7.15 1.24 14.41
N ARG A 69 7.84 0.32 15.08
CA ARG A 69 8.87 -0.52 14.47
C ARG A 69 8.30 -1.71 13.71
N GLU A 70 7.06 -2.08 14.03
CA GLU A 70 6.40 -3.27 13.49
C GLU A 70 4.95 -2.94 13.12
N PRO A 71 4.64 -2.88 11.80
CA PRO A 71 5.48 -3.20 10.64
C PRO A 71 6.42 -2.07 10.18
N GLY A 72 6.43 -0.92 10.80
CA GLY A 72 7.20 0.25 10.37
C GLY A 72 6.37 1.24 9.54
N PRO A 73 6.93 2.45 9.28
CA PRO A 73 6.30 3.43 8.40
C PRO A 73 6.44 3.03 6.95
N ASP A 74 5.33 3.06 6.18
CA ASP A 74 5.31 2.71 4.75
C ASP A 74 5.77 3.87 3.84
N SER A 75 5.77 5.12 4.34
CA SER A 75 6.24 6.28 3.53
C SER A 75 7.75 6.49 3.55
N ALA A 76 8.50 5.65 4.26
CA ALA A 76 9.95 5.79 4.43
C ALA A 76 10.73 5.37 3.17
N ASN A 77 10.37 4.25 2.60
CA ASN A 77 10.97 3.58 1.46
C ASN A 77 9.88 3.11 0.49
N PHE A 78 10.28 2.44 -0.57
CA PHE A 78 9.37 1.68 -1.43
C PHE A 78 10.04 0.36 -1.83
N PRO A 79 9.27 -0.73 -1.89
CA PRO A 79 7.81 -0.86 -1.79
C PRO A 79 7.28 -0.74 -0.36
N ASN A 80 5.95 -0.73 -0.22
CA ASN A 80 5.31 -0.92 1.08
C ASN A 80 5.48 -2.37 1.54
N SER A 81 5.57 -2.57 2.86
CA SER A 81 5.60 -3.89 3.49
C SER A 81 4.30 -4.68 3.23
N PRO A 82 4.32 -6.03 3.11
CA PRO A 82 3.11 -6.85 3.05
C PRO A 82 2.35 -6.93 4.38
N TYR A 83 2.96 -6.51 5.47
CA TYR A 83 2.35 -6.58 6.81
C TYR A 83 1.40 -5.43 7.06
N THR A 84 0.31 -5.71 7.77
CA THR A 84 -0.73 -4.77 8.19
C THR A 84 -0.49 -4.30 9.62
N LEU A 85 -1.09 -3.16 9.99
CA LEU A 85 -1.12 -2.75 11.39
C LEU A 85 -1.97 -3.71 12.21
N PRO A 86 -1.58 -4.05 13.44
CA PRO A 86 -2.40 -4.78 14.38
C PRO A 86 -3.77 -4.10 14.58
N LYS A 87 -4.79 -4.90 14.84
CA LYS A 87 -6.16 -4.42 15.07
C LYS A 87 -6.22 -3.27 16.08
N GLY A 88 -6.87 -2.17 15.67
CA GLY A 88 -7.09 -0.99 16.49
C GLY A 88 -5.89 -0.02 16.58
N MET A 89 -4.75 -0.37 16.00
CA MET A 89 -3.60 0.52 15.91
C MET A 89 -3.77 1.51 14.76
N ALA A 90 -3.31 2.75 14.96
CA ALA A 90 -3.32 3.78 13.92
C ALA A 90 -1.92 4.38 13.75
N TYR A 91 -1.52 4.65 12.50
CA TYR A 91 -0.33 5.42 12.18
C TYR A 91 -0.71 6.69 11.42
N PHE A 92 0.05 7.74 11.68
CA PHE A 92 0.04 8.97 10.92
C PHE A 92 1.46 9.26 10.42
N GLU A 93 1.59 9.43 9.11
CA GLU A 93 2.87 9.67 8.46
C GLU A 93 2.78 10.96 7.64
N ILE A 94 3.78 11.81 7.72
CA ILE A 94 3.89 13.03 6.91
C ILE A 94 5.30 13.12 6.33
N THR A 95 5.39 13.28 5.00
CA THR A 95 6.63 13.06 4.24
C THR A 95 6.88 14.18 3.23
N PRO A 96 7.23 15.42 3.66
CA PRO A 96 7.65 16.44 2.72
C PRO A 96 8.66 15.92 1.68
N SER A 97 8.40 16.21 0.41
CA SER A 97 9.19 15.68 -0.70
C SER A 97 9.43 16.73 -1.78
N VAL A 98 10.52 16.56 -2.51
CA VAL A 98 10.88 17.40 -3.66
C VAL A 98 11.28 16.50 -4.82
N ALA A 99 10.64 16.70 -5.98
CA ALA A 99 11.09 16.14 -7.25
C ALA A 99 11.81 17.24 -8.08
N GLY A 100 12.91 16.86 -8.71
CA GLY A 100 13.66 17.76 -9.59
C GLY A 100 12.89 18.11 -10.85
N LYS A 101 13.37 19.13 -11.59
CA LYS A 101 12.77 19.52 -12.87
C LYS A 101 13.22 18.52 -13.97
N GLY A 102 12.26 17.83 -14.61
CA GLY A 102 12.49 17.10 -15.85
C GLY A 102 12.31 17.99 -17.09
N SER A 103 12.46 17.42 -18.29
CA SER A 103 12.24 18.14 -19.56
C SER A 103 10.78 18.57 -19.73
N SER A 104 9.85 17.71 -19.37
CA SER A 104 8.39 17.94 -19.47
C SER A 104 7.69 18.10 -18.12
N ASN A 105 8.39 17.88 -17.01
CA ASN A 105 7.83 17.92 -15.67
C ASN A 105 8.39 19.10 -14.89
N PRO A 106 7.55 19.91 -14.23
CA PRO A 106 8.01 20.99 -13.37
C PRO A 106 8.76 20.42 -12.15
N ARG A 107 9.60 21.25 -11.54
CA ARG A 107 10.07 20.97 -10.18
C ARG A 107 8.85 21.02 -9.26
N THR A 108 8.68 19.99 -8.45
CA THR A 108 7.49 19.83 -7.61
C THR A 108 7.89 19.64 -6.15
N TYR A 109 7.25 20.39 -5.27
CA TYR A 109 7.21 20.13 -3.84
C TYR A 109 5.86 19.50 -3.49
N SER A 110 5.84 18.51 -2.63
CA SER A 110 4.61 17.94 -2.07
C SER A 110 4.78 17.58 -0.60
N THR A 111 3.65 17.41 0.08
CA THR A 111 3.63 16.99 1.49
C THR A 111 2.79 15.72 1.61
N PRO A 112 3.27 14.57 1.10
CA PRO A 112 2.58 13.29 1.25
C PRO A 112 2.18 13.03 2.69
N THR A 113 0.94 12.62 2.86
CA THR A 113 0.36 12.28 4.15
C THR A 113 -0.33 10.93 4.02
N LEU A 114 -0.04 10.02 4.93
CA LEU A 114 -0.63 8.69 5.00
C LEU A 114 -1.21 8.46 6.39
N ILE A 115 -2.48 8.09 6.42
CA ILE A 115 -3.18 7.64 7.62
C ILE A 115 -3.43 6.15 7.45
N ARG A 116 -3.09 5.36 8.46
CA ARG A 116 -3.23 3.90 8.46
C ARG A 116 -4.02 3.48 9.69
N TYR A 117 -4.89 2.50 9.53
CA TYR A 117 -5.69 1.94 10.64
C TYR A 117 -5.87 0.43 10.46
N GLY A 118 -5.41 -0.35 11.45
CA GLY A 118 -5.62 -1.79 11.51
C GLY A 118 -7.07 -2.14 11.84
N LEU A 119 -7.84 -2.56 10.84
CA LEU A 119 -9.23 -3.00 11.02
C LEU A 119 -9.27 -4.39 11.66
N THR A 120 -8.41 -5.27 11.19
CA THR A 120 -8.09 -6.58 11.78
C THR A 120 -6.58 -6.76 11.74
N ASP A 121 -6.04 -7.89 12.22
CA ASP A 121 -4.60 -8.17 12.11
C ASP A 121 -4.15 -8.42 10.66
N ASP A 122 -5.09 -8.69 9.73
CA ASP A 122 -4.79 -8.98 8.31
C ASP A 122 -5.41 -7.97 7.34
N VAL A 123 -6.12 -6.94 7.86
CA VAL A 123 -6.78 -5.90 7.03
C VAL A 123 -6.49 -4.53 7.59
N GLU A 124 -5.93 -3.67 6.77
CA GLU A 124 -5.62 -2.28 7.09
C GLU A 124 -6.33 -1.34 6.12
N LEU A 125 -6.99 -0.32 6.67
CA LEU A 125 -7.53 0.80 5.92
C LEU A 125 -6.50 1.92 5.87
N ARG A 126 -6.34 2.52 4.69
CA ARG A 126 -5.35 3.58 4.46
C ARG A 126 -5.97 4.74 3.71
N LEU A 127 -5.52 5.93 4.04
CA LEU A 127 -5.88 7.16 3.35
C LEU A 127 -4.60 7.89 2.99
N PHE A 128 -4.31 8.02 1.71
CA PHE A 128 -3.12 8.66 1.20
C PHE A 128 -3.48 9.91 0.39
N THR A 129 -2.65 10.93 0.45
CA THR A 129 -2.68 12.09 -0.44
C THR A 129 -1.31 12.75 -0.49
N ASN A 130 -0.91 13.31 -1.63
CA ASN A 130 0.25 14.20 -1.68
C ASN A 130 -0.01 15.58 -1.04
N SER A 131 -1.20 15.78 -0.48
CA SER A 131 -1.64 16.98 0.25
C SER A 131 -1.29 18.28 -0.50
N LEU A 132 -0.63 19.25 0.15
CA LEU A 132 -0.17 20.45 -0.51
C LEU A 132 0.90 20.08 -1.55
N THR A 133 0.60 20.41 -2.81
CA THR A 133 1.51 20.24 -3.95
C THR A 133 1.74 21.57 -4.62
N VAL A 134 3.01 21.90 -4.85
CA VAL A 134 3.45 23.15 -5.48
C VAL A 134 4.31 22.79 -6.68
N GLU A 135 3.90 23.23 -7.86
CA GLU A 135 4.68 23.19 -9.08
C GLU A 135 5.32 24.53 -9.34
N TYR A 136 6.63 24.54 -9.59
CA TYR A 136 7.39 25.79 -9.71
C TYR A 136 7.46 26.38 -11.14
N SER A 137 6.85 25.70 -12.12
CA SER A 137 6.79 26.24 -13.50
C SER A 137 5.73 25.49 -14.32
N PRO A 138 4.52 26.08 -14.54
CA PRO A 138 4.02 27.33 -13.96
C PRO A 138 3.87 27.25 -12.45
N ASN A 139 3.87 28.39 -11.76
CA ASN A 139 3.66 28.42 -10.31
C ASN A 139 2.21 28.11 -9.97
N ASN A 140 1.93 26.84 -9.73
CA ASN A 140 0.63 26.34 -9.29
C ASN A 140 0.78 25.75 -7.91
N ALA A 141 -0.21 25.97 -7.05
CA ALA A 141 -0.30 25.34 -5.74
C ALA A 141 -1.71 24.84 -5.50
N GLY A 142 -1.83 23.65 -4.94
CA GLY A 142 -3.12 23.05 -4.66
C GLY A 142 -3.01 21.79 -3.83
N PHE A 143 -4.14 21.13 -3.65
CA PHE A 143 -4.21 19.87 -2.93
C PHE A 143 -4.38 18.71 -3.92
N SER A 144 -3.52 17.72 -3.79
CA SER A 144 -3.59 16.48 -4.56
C SER A 144 -4.83 15.65 -4.20
N PRO A 145 -5.36 14.87 -5.14
CA PRO A 145 -6.46 13.97 -4.86
C PRO A 145 -6.16 13.01 -3.71
N VAL A 146 -7.24 12.64 -3.02
CA VAL A 146 -7.19 11.63 -1.96
C VAL A 146 -7.27 10.24 -2.59
N VAL A 147 -6.46 9.32 -2.09
CA VAL A 147 -6.42 7.91 -2.47
C VAL A 147 -6.93 7.09 -1.28
N PHE A 148 -7.96 6.31 -1.52
CA PHE A 148 -8.45 5.29 -0.59
C PHE A 148 -7.70 4.00 -0.89
N ASP A 149 -7.20 3.36 0.14
CA ASP A 149 -6.36 2.18 0.01
C ASP A 149 -6.77 1.12 1.04
N LEU A 150 -6.86 -0.11 0.58
CA LEU A 150 -7.13 -1.30 1.37
C LEU A 150 -5.92 -2.22 1.27
N LYS A 151 -5.23 -2.45 2.38
CA LYS A 151 -4.11 -3.38 2.46
C LYS A 151 -4.56 -4.69 3.10
N LEU A 152 -4.18 -5.79 2.49
CA LEU A 152 -4.49 -7.15 2.92
C LEU A 152 -3.19 -7.92 3.12
N HIS A 153 -3.06 -8.57 4.26
CA HIS A 153 -2.01 -9.55 4.52
C HIS A 153 -2.54 -10.96 4.25
N PHE A 154 -1.83 -11.77 3.47
CA PHE A 154 -2.30 -13.11 3.09
C PHE A 154 -1.65 -14.20 3.92
N TRP A 155 -0.32 -14.17 4.07
CA TRP A 155 0.43 -15.12 4.88
C TRP A 155 1.81 -14.58 5.24
N ASP A 156 2.30 -15.04 6.39
CA ASP A 156 3.63 -14.78 6.89
C ASP A 156 4.71 -15.52 6.09
N GLU A 157 5.94 -15.06 6.22
CA GLU A 157 7.09 -15.77 5.70
C GLU A 157 7.17 -17.22 6.23
N ASN A 158 7.53 -18.15 5.35
CA ASN A 158 7.83 -19.52 5.73
C ASN A 158 9.28 -19.84 5.37
N GLU A 159 10.16 -19.79 6.37
CA GLU A 159 11.60 -20.05 6.17
C GLU A 159 11.87 -21.48 5.68
N ALA A 160 11.15 -22.48 6.18
CA ALA A 160 11.38 -23.88 5.84
C ALA A 160 11.07 -24.17 4.35
N LEU A 161 10.10 -23.46 3.78
CA LEU A 161 9.71 -23.58 2.36
C LEU A 161 10.34 -22.46 1.50
N PHE A 162 11.11 -21.58 2.08
CA PHE A 162 11.71 -20.42 1.41
C PHE A 162 10.66 -19.47 0.78
N LEU A 163 9.44 -19.48 1.29
CA LEU A 163 8.34 -18.64 0.80
C LEU A 163 8.37 -17.27 1.49
N PRO A 164 8.24 -16.15 0.72
CA PRO A 164 8.13 -14.83 1.30
C PRO A 164 6.77 -14.62 1.97
N ALA A 165 6.68 -13.65 2.88
CA ALA A 165 5.40 -13.06 3.28
C ALA A 165 4.75 -12.37 2.08
N VAL A 166 3.43 -12.41 1.99
CA VAL A 166 2.68 -11.84 0.85
C VAL A 166 1.50 -11.03 1.33
N GLY A 167 1.31 -9.89 0.69
CA GLY A 167 0.16 -9.01 0.88
C GLY A 167 -0.29 -8.38 -0.44
N MET A 168 -1.32 -7.56 -0.37
CA MET A 168 -1.87 -6.84 -1.51
C MET A 168 -2.40 -5.49 -1.07
N GLU A 169 -2.24 -4.49 -1.90
CA GLU A 169 -2.90 -3.19 -1.80
C GLU A 169 -3.87 -3.01 -2.95
N ILE A 170 -5.04 -2.47 -2.66
CA ILE A 170 -6.05 -2.07 -3.64
C ILE A 170 -6.32 -0.59 -3.40
N LEU A 171 -5.91 0.24 -4.36
CA LEU A 171 -5.97 1.68 -4.24
C LEU A 171 -6.99 2.26 -5.21
N LEU A 172 -7.66 3.32 -4.78
CA LEU A 172 -8.59 4.06 -5.61
C LEU A 172 -8.33 5.57 -5.42
N GLN A 173 -7.65 6.19 -6.38
CA GLN A 173 -7.55 7.64 -6.41
C GLN A 173 -8.91 8.24 -6.73
N SER A 174 -9.31 9.21 -5.91
CA SER A 174 -10.54 9.99 -6.10
C SER A 174 -10.29 11.22 -6.98
N THR A 175 -11.37 11.95 -7.25
CA THR A 175 -11.29 13.28 -7.88
C THR A 175 -11.30 14.43 -6.85
N PHE A 176 -11.17 14.13 -5.55
CA PHE A 176 -11.16 15.15 -4.49
C PHE A 176 -9.80 15.82 -4.40
N GLY A 177 -9.62 16.90 -5.15
CA GLY A 177 -8.37 17.66 -5.22
C GLY A 177 -8.52 18.89 -6.10
N SER A 178 -7.44 19.65 -6.23
CA SER A 178 -7.38 20.82 -7.10
C SER A 178 -7.45 20.39 -8.57
N SER A 179 -8.17 21.14 -9.39
CA SER A 179 -8.49 20.76 -10.77
C SER A 179 -7.25 20.47 -11.64
N PHE A 180 -6.15 21.18 -11.42
CA PHE A 180 -4.91 20.97 -12.20
C PHE A 180 -4.10 19.74 -11.77
N LEU A 181 -4.40 19.17 -10.59
CA LEU A 181 -3.80 17.93 -10.06
C LEU A 181 -4.74 16.73 -10.21
N ASN A 182 -5.97 16.98 -10.68
CA ASN A 182 -6.97 15.94 -10.80
C ASN A 182 -6.82 15.23 -12.15
N THR A 183 -6.38 14.00 -12.09
CA THR A 183 -6.19 13.12 -13.24
C THR A 183 -7.33 12.09 -13.40
N GLY A 184 -8.45 12.28 -12.72
CA GLY A 184 -9.58 11.36 -12.76
C GLY A 184 -9.54 10.28 -11.70
N VAL A 185 -10.41 9.29 -11.83
CA VAL A 185 -10.46 8.12 -10.95
C VAL A 185 -9.45 7.09 -11.46
N GLN A 186 -8.46 6.74 -10.64
CA GLN A 186 -7.41 5.80 -11.00
C GLN A 186 -7.37 4.63 -10.00
N PRO A 187 -7.93 3.46 -10.36
CA PRO A 187 -7.73 2.25 -9.59
C PRO A 187 -6.33 1.70 -9.84
N SER A 188 -5.72 1.18 -8.78
CA SER A 188 -4.46 0.46 -8.85
C SER A 188 -4.42 -0.70 -7.87
N MET A 189 -3.52 -1.64 -8.11
CA MET A 189 -3.32 -2.82 -7.27
C MET A 189 -1.83 -3.15 -7.24
N ASN A 190 -1.32 -3.46 -6.04
CA ASN A 190 0.05 -3.90 -5.82
C ASN A 190 0.04 -5.25 -5.10
N LEU A 191 0.83 -6.20 -5.59
CA LEU A 191 1.22 -7.39 -4.83
C LEU A 191 2.52 -7.07 -4.10
N LEU A 192 2.57 -7.38 -2.81
CA LEU A 192 3.66 -7.05 -1.90
C LEU A 192 4.31 -8.33 -1.40
N PHE A 193 5.63 -8.32 -1.31
CA PHE A 193 6.44 -9.47 -0.87
C PHE A 193 7.49 -8.99 0.13
N SER A 194 7.75 -9.78 1.17
CA SER A 194 8.85 -9.55 2.12
C SER A 194 9.54 -10.86 2.45
N LYS A 195 10.87 -10.82 2.51
CA LYS A 195 11.71 -11.98 2.82
C LYS A 195 12.85 -11.56 3.73
N ASP A 196 12.91 -12.19 4.90
CA ASP A 196 14.06 -12.05 5.79
C ASP A 196 15.29 -12.72 5.17
N LEU A 197 16.39 -11.99 5.18
CA LEU A 197 17.69 -12.46 4.73
C LEU A 197 18.67 -12.56 5.91
N ILE A 198 19.91 -12.91 5.62
CA ILE A 198 20.99 -12.93 6.61
C ILE A 198 21.34 -11.51 7.08
N TRP A 199 21.95 -11.38 8.26
CA TRP A 199 22.47 -10.13 8.85
C TRP A 199 21.41 -9.05 9.10
N ASP A 200 20.26 -9.44 9.67
CA ASP A 200 19.15 -8.53 9.98
C ASP A 200 18.74 -7.66 8.77
N THR A 201 18.81 -8.25 7.59
CA THR A 201 18.44 -7.61 6.33
C THR A 201 17.13 -8.19 5.82
N VAL A 202 16.21 -7.32 5.39
CA VAL A 202 14.93 -7.67 4.78
C VAL A 202 14.94 -7.25 3.31
N LEU A 203 14.50 -8.15 2.44
CA LEU A 203 14.19 -7.84 1.05
C LEU A 203 12.68 -7.61 0.94
N GLU A 204 12.28 -6.44 0.49
CA GLU A 204 10.90 -6.17 0.11
C GLU A 204 10.81 -5.94 -1.40
N ALA A 205 9.70 -6.38 -1.99
CA ALA A 205 9.44 -6.24 -3.42
C ALA A 205 7.94 -6.04 -3.68
N SER A 206 7.61 -5.30 -4.74
CA SER A 206 6.22 -5.21 -5.20
C SER A 206 6.12 -5.22 -6.72
N VAL A 207 4.97 -5.69 -7.19
CA VAL A 207 4.55 -5.58 -8.59
C VAL A 207 3.15 -5.03 -8.61
N GLY A 208 2.94 -3.94 -9.34
CA GLY A 208 1.66 -3.24 -9.39
C GLY A 208 1.21 -2.91 -10.79
N LEU A 209 -0.09 -2.72 -10.91
CA LEU A 209 -0.76 -2.20 -12.10
C LEU A 209 -1.65 -1.03 -11.69
N GLN A 210 -1.56 0.05 -12.43
CA GLN A 210 -2.40 1.22 -12.29
C GLN A 210 -3.12 1.48 -13.60
N SER A 211 -4.42 1.72 -13.53
CA SER A 211 -5.14 2.26 -14.66
C SER A 211 -4.85 3.74 -14.77
N GLY A 212 -4.45 4.20 -15.94
CA GLY A 212 -4.53 5.61 -16.29
C GLY A 212 -5.99 6.07 -16.30
N ASP A 213 -6.16 7.35 -16.35
CA ASP A 213 -7.39 8.13 -16.38
C ASP A 213 -8.66 7.42 -16.89
N ILE A 214 -9.52 6.96 -15.97
CA ILE A 214 -10.85 6.46 -16.31
C ILE A 214 -11.81 7.65 -16.40
N GLY A 215 -12.07 8.12 -17.59
CA GLY A 215 -13.12 9.13 -17.85
C GLY A 215 -12.66 10.41 -18.55
N PHE A 216 -11.39 10.57 -18.82
CA PHE A 216 -10.82 11.67 -19.63
C PHE A 216 -10.18 11.11 -20.91
N SER A 217 -10.81 11.21 -21.90
CA SER A 217 -10.71 11.23 -23.37
C SER A 217 -9.46 10.82 -24.16
N SER A 218 -8.55 9.97 -23.78
CA SER A 218 -7.50 9.61 -24.78
C SER A 218 -6.99 8.18 -24.80
N GLY A 219 -7.78 7.27 -24.33
CA GLY A 219 -7.46 5.84 -24.37
C GLY A 219 -6.98 5.33 -23.03
N ASP A 220 -7.42 4.13 -22.70
CA ASP A 220 -7.06 3.44 -21.49
C ASP A 220 -5.52 3.21 -21.49
N SER A 221 -4.79 3.94 -20.65
CA SER A 221 -3.38 3.67 -20.41
C SER A 221 -3.24 2.85 -19.14
N TYR A 222 -2.41 1.84 -19.18
CA TYR A 222 -2.05 1.06 -18.01
C TYR A 222 -0.57 1.28 -17.70
N GLU A 223 -0.27 1.51 -16.44
CA GLU A 223 1.08 1.62 -15.94
C GLU A 223 1.41 0.42 -15.06
N MET A 224 2.61 -0.10 -15.22
CA MET A 224 3.15 -1.15 -14.39
C MET A 224 4.21 -0.56 -13.47
N THR A 225 4.19 -0.95 -12.20
CA THR A 225 5.21 -0.62 -11.23
C THR A 225 5.91 -1.89 -10.77
N VAL A 226 7.24 -1.83 -10.65
CA VAL A 226 8.04 -2.87 -9.99
C VAL A 226 8.98 -2.16 -9.04
N GLN A 227 8.93 -2.52 -7.78
CA GLN A 227 9.73 -1.89 -6.75
C GLN A 227 10.47 -2.95 -5.95
N GLY A 228 11.60 -2.57 -5.38
CA GLY A 228 12.35 -3.43 -4.49
C GLY A 228 13.27 -2.63 -3.59
N ASP A 229 13.45 -3.11 -2.38
CA ASP A 229 14.41 -2.57 -1.44
C ASP A 229 15.13 -3.66 -0.64
N LEU A 230 16.27 -3.26 -0.10
CA LEU A 230 17.01 -4.02 0.90
C LEU A 230 17.19 -3.11 2.11
N THR A 231 16.52 -3.43 3.19
CA THR A 231 16.62 -2.73 4.47
C THR A 231 17.44 -3.54 5.46
N THR A 232 18.48 -2.94 6.03
CA THR A 232 19.34 -3.56 7.06
C THR A 232 19.24 -2.80 8.38
N LYS A 233 19.02 -3.52 9.45
CA LYS A 233 19.02 -2.99 10.82
C LYS A 233 20.46 -2.84 11.32
N VAL A 234 20.95 -1.61 11.39
CA VAL A 234 22.32 -1.30 11.83
C VAL A 234 22.43 -1.27 13.36
N THR A 235 21.39 -0.77 14.01
CA THR A 235 21.24 -0.76 15.48
C THR A 235 19.78 -0.93 15.84
N GLU A 236 19.46 -1.08 17.14
CA GLU A 236 18.06 -1.12 17.62
C GLU A 236 17.22 0.10 17.22
N ARG A 237 17.84 1.19 16.82
CA ARG A 237 17.15 2.44 16.46
C ARG A 237 17.37 2.88 15.02
N ILE A 238 18.37 2.36 14.33
CA ILE A 238 18.79 2.84 13.03
C ILE A 238 18.69 1.69 12.04
N SER A 239 17.92 1.89 10.98
CA SER A 239 17.91 1.06 9.78
C SER A 239 18.32 1.88 8.57
N LEU A 240 19.08 1.26 7.67
CA LEU A 240 19.47 1.84 6.38
C LEU A 240 18.88 0.98 5.26
N PHE A 241 18.53 1.62 4.15
CA PHE A 241 18.00 0.93 3.00
C PHE A 241 18.57 1.43 1.67
N VAL A 242 18.57 0.55 0.69
CA VAL A 242 18.77 0.87 -0.72
C VAL A 242 17.57 0.37 -1.49
N GLN A 243 17.11 1.17 -2.45
CA GLN A 243 15.84 0.90 -3.12
C GLN A 243 15.89 1.21 -4.61
N THR A 244 15.00 0.57 -5.35
CA THR A 244 14.78 0.81 -6.77
C THR A 244 13.29 0.77 -7.10
N ALA A 245 12.87 1.60 -8.05
CA ALA A 245 11.52 1.57 -8.56
C ALA A 245 11.54 1.71 -10.09
N TYR A 246 10.77 0.88 -10.75
CA TYR A 246 10.41 1.00 -12.16
C TYR A 246 8.95 1.41 -12.25
N ASN A 247 8.67 2.49 -12.96
CA ASN A 247 7.33 2.90 -13.35
C ASN A 247 7.31 3.03 -14.88
N GLY A 248 6.51 2.23 -15.53
CA GLY A 248 6.46 2.18 -16.98
C GLY A 248 5.05 2.02 -17.50
N SER A 249 4.75 2.70 -18.59
CA SER A 249 3.54 2.43 -19.34
C SER A 249 3.65 1.06 -20.01
N VAL A 250 2.53 0.32 -20.04
CA VAL A 250 2.41 -0.88 -20.87
C VAL A 250 2.52 -0.52 -22.37
N ASP A 251 2.21 0.72 -22.73
CA ASP A 251 2.42 1.25 -24.08
C ASP A 251 3.89 1.71 -24.23
N PRO A 252 4.68 1.10 -25.14
CA PRO A 252 6.09 1.44 -25.32
C PRO A 252 6.36 2.85 -25.85
N ARG A 253 5.33 3.60 -26.22
CA ARG A 253 5.43 5.00 -26.67
C ARG A 253 5.64 5.99 -25.53
N PHE A 254 5.39 5.59 -24.28
CA PHE A 254 5.57 6.45 -23.10
C PHE A 254 6.91 6.16 -22.42
N ALA A 255 7.48 7.20 -21.83
CA ALA A 255 8.76 7.09 -21.15
C ALA A 255 8.63 6.26 -19.86
N ASN A 256 9.51 5.30 -19.71
CA ASN A 256 9.65 4.52 -18.48
C ASN A 256 10.57 5.26 -17.51
N ASN A 257 10.25 5.23 -16.24
CA ASN A 257 11.09 5.80 -15.19
C ASN A 257 11.74 4.69 -14.36
N ILE A 258 13.04 4.82 -14.12
CA ILE A 258 13.78 3.98 -13.18
C ILE A 258 14.41 4.89 -12.16
N LEU A 259 14.05 4.70 -10.89
CA LEU A 259 14.65 5.36 -9.75
C LEU A 259 15.56 4.38 -9.02
N VAL A 260 16.71 4.86 -8.58
CA VAL A 260 17.64 4.12 -7.72
C VAL A 260 18.05 5.07 -6.59
N GLY A 261 18.03 4.58 -5.38
CA GLY A 261 18.35 5.43 -4.23
C GLY A 261 18.54 4.67 -2.94
N GLY A 262 18.47 5.42 -1.86
CA GLY A 262 18.56 4.86 -0.53
C GLY A 262 18.28 5.92 0.52
N GLY A 263 18.22 5.47 1.76
CA GLY A 263 17.89 6.32 2.89
C GLY A 263 18.07 5.60 4.21
N GLY A 264 17.38 6.11 5.21
CA GLY A 264 17.40 5.51 6.53
C GLY A 264 16.23 5.94 7.40
N LEU A 265 16.04 5.15 8.45
CA LEU A 265 15.06 5.36 9.50
C LEU A 265 15.77 5.49 10.85
N LEU A 266 15.29 6.41 11.68
CA LEU A 266 15.72 6.57 13.07
C LEU A 266 14.50 6.52 14.00
N ASN A 267 14.39 5.45 14.75
CA ASN A 267 13.38 5.28 15.81
C ASN A 267 13.73 6.14 17.01
N LEU A 268 13.06 7.28 17.18
CA LEU A 268 13.26 8.18 18.33
C LEU A 268 12.70 7.56 19.61
N THR A 269 11.50 6.98 19.50
CA THR A 269 10.80 6.27 20.58
C THR A 269 10.14 4.98 20.04
N GLU A 270 9.36 4.30 20.85
CA GLU A 270 8.52 3.18 20.39
C GLU A 270 7.36 3.63 19.49
N THR A 271 7.03 4.93 19.52
CA THR A 271 5.87 5.47 18.79
C THR A 271 6.22 6.55 17.78
N ILE A 272 7.50 6.93 17.66
CA ILE A 272 7.94 8.01 16.76
C ILE A 272 9.18 7.58 16.00
N THR A 273 9.09 7.65 14.66
CA THR A 273 10.22 7.42 13.75
C THR A 273 10.37 8.62 12.82
N ILE A 274 11.61 9.04 12.57
CA ILE A 274 11.96 9.96 11.48
C ILE A 274 12.70 9.18 10.40
N TYR A 275 12.53 9.59 9.15
CA TYR A 275 13.14 8.91 8.01
C TYR A 275 13.40 9.88 6.86
N GLY A 276 14.21 9.43 5.91
CA GLY A 276 14.43 10.18 4.69
C GLY A 276 15.17 9.39 3.64
N SER A 277 14.98 9.77 2.38
CA SER A 277 15.62 9.13 1.24
C SER A 277 16.02 10.14 0.15
N TYR A 278 16.98 9.73 -0.65
CA TYR A 278 17.35 10.37 -1.89
C TYR A 278 17.37 9.33 -3.01
N ASN A 279 16.71 9.63 -4.11
CA ASN A 279 16.57 8.76 -5.27
C ASN A 279 16.94 9.54 -6.53
N ALA A 280 17.74 8.93 -7.39
CA ALA A 280 18.12 9.46 -8.69
C ALA A 280 17.39 8.71 -9.80
N SER A 281 16.90 9.44 -10.81
CA SER A 281 16.42 8.84 -12.05
C SER A 281 17.63 8.46 -12.92
N VAL A 282 17.62 7.23 -13.43
CA VAL A 282 18.62 6.77 -14.40
C VAL A 282 18.17 7.00 -15.85
N VAL A 283 16.96 7.52 -16.03
CA VAL A 283 16.38 7.82 -17.36
C VAL A 283 16.47 9.33 -17.62
N LYS A 284 16.96 9.68 -18.81
CA LYS A 284 17.03 11.07 -19.24
C LYS A 284 15.61 11.64 -19.46
N ASP A 285 15.48 12.98 -19.33
CA ASP A 285 14.26 13.75 -19.58
C ASP A 285 13.17 13.63 -18.51
N LEU A 286 13.35 12.81 -17.49
CA LEU A 286 12.50 12.73 -16.30
C LEU A 286 13.09 13.56 -15.15
N PRO A 287 12.35 13.83 -14.06
CA PRO A 287 12.89 14.47 -12.89
C PRO A 287 14.18 13.75 -12.44
N PRO A 288 15.31 14.46 -12.37
CA PRO A 288 16.61 13.79 -12.16
C PRO A 288 16.76 13.22 -10.77
N TYR A 289 15.96 13.68 -9.83
CA TYR A 289 15.96 13.19 -8.45
C TYR A 289 14.59 13.34 -7.80
N PHE A 290 14.36 12.50 -6.81
CA PHE A 290 13.28 12.59 -5.83
C PHE A 290 13.89 12.43 -4.44
N THR A 291 13.58 13.34 -3.52
CA THR A 291 14.04 13.27 -2.14
C THR A 291 12.90 13.55 -1.19
N ASN A 292 12.90 12.84 -0.07
CA ASN A 292 11.93 13.03 0.99
C ASN A 292 12.59 13.04 2.36
N MET A 293 11.88 13.59 3.32
CA MET A 293 12.17 13.47 4.75
C MET A 293 10.83 13.50 5.50
N GLY A 294 10.60 12.56 6.38
CA GLY A 294 9.32 12.42 7.04
C GLY A 294 9.41 12.03 8.51
N ILE A 295 8.24 12.03 9.11
CA ILE A 295 8.03 11.59 10.49
C ILE A 295 6.75 10.76 10.54
N ALA A 296 6.79 9.68 11.31
CA ALA A 296 5.66 8.80 11.57
C ALA A 296 5.38 8.69 13.05
N PHE A 297 4.09 8.59 13.37
CA PHE A 297 3.57 8.44 14.73
C PHE A 297 2.67 7.21 14.80
N ALA A 298 2.81 6.39 15.86
CA ALA A 298 1.93 5.29 16.19
C ALA A 298 1.06 5.60 17.41
N PHE A 299 -0.23 5.20 17.33
CA PHE A 299 -1.24 5.45 18.37
C PHE A 299 -1.95 4.17 18.77
#